data_e9c564409af7a0d7f860f4cfaeb7fe30
#
_entry.id   e9c564409af7a0d7f860f4cfaeb7fe30
#
_cell.length_a   1.000
_cell.length_b   1.000
_cell.length_c   1.000
_cell.angle_alpha   90.00
_cell.angle_beta   90.00
_cell.angle_gamma   90.00
#
_symmetry.space_group_name_H-M   'P 1'
#
loop_
_entity.id
_entity.type
_entity.pdbx_description
1 polymer ?
#
loop_
_entity_poly.entity_id
_entity_poly.type
_entity_poly.pdbx_seq_one_letter_code
_entity_poly.pdbx_strand_id
1 'polypeptide(L)'
;TRMGRRFEDDDFWSTVVLFIANNPMLDPTWIGPIVDYIHAMRSVPTQVQAESEITQGPPRQPHLTMKGRSATKLLGQVEAWHELLNREDGVAFQHWRQSGLSNLELVEETSQLGKVRWTVRELLSSQELAAEGRAMNHCVVSYSDQCAAGDTAIWSICAHREAQPENVLTAALDTRRQTVTEVRGRYNMVPNKRPASAQGRAQERAGYMALLQRANVVLN
;
A
#
# COMPACT_ATOMS: atom_id res chain seq x y z
N THR A 1 0.64 -13.29 5.07
CA THR A 1 -0.51 -12.80 5.85
C THR A 1 -0.03 -12.41 7.23
N ARG A 2 -0.12 -11.12 7.61
CA ARG A 2 0.21 -10.58 8.94
C ARG A 2 -0.60 -11.21 10.09
N MET A 3 -1.59 -12.03 9.81
CA MET A 3 -2.39 -12.78 10.77
C MET A 3 -1.65 -13.90 11.52
N GLY A 4 -0.39 -14.20 11.19
CA GLY A 4 0.37 -15.26 11.87
C GLY A 4 1.19 -14.84 13.08
N ARG A 5 1.28 -13.55 13.42
CA ARG A 5 1.85 -13.10 14.69
C ARG A 5 0.76 -13.14 15.74
N ARG A 6 1.00 -13.78 16.88
CA ARG A 6 0.17 -13.67 18.07
C ARG A 6 0.07 -12.17 18.39
N PHE A 7 -1.11 -11.61 18.21
CA PHE A 7 -1.40 -10.28 18.68
C PHE A 7 -1.56 -10.39 20.20
N GLU A 8 -0.82 -9.59 20.95
CA GLU A 8 -0.91 -9.52 22.42
C GLU A 8 -2.29 -9.05 22.91
N ASP A 9 -3.24 -8.78 22.00
CA ASP A 9 -4.55 -8.20 22.26
C ASP A 9 -5.65 -8.83 21.37
N ASP A 10 -5.81 -10.15 21.48
CA ASP A 10 -6.77 -10.94 20.69
C ASP A 10 -8.22 -10.42 20.86
N ASP A 11 -8.58 -9.96 22.08
CA ASP A 11 -9.91 -9.41 22.38
C ASP A 11 -10.18 -8.14 21.58
N PHE A 12 -9.19 -7.25 21.51
CA PHE A 12 -9.32 -6.03 20.73
C PHE A 12 -9.47 -6.34 19.22
N TRP A 13 -8.63 -7.21 18.68
CA TRP A 13 -8.71 -7.56 17.26
C TRP A 13 -10.01 -8.28 16.91
N SER A 14 -10.58 -9.03 17.83
CA SER A 14 -11.93 -9.57 17.70
C SER A 14 -12.97 -8.45 17.53
N THR A 15 -12.84 -7.32 18.25
CA THR A 15 -13.74 -6.17 18.05
C THR A 15 -13.57 -5.50 16.70
N VAL A 16 -12.36 -5.48 16.12
CA VAL A 16 -12.10 -4.99 14.77
C VAL A 16 -12.76 -5.89 13.71
N VAL A 17 -12.62 -7.19 13.85
CA VAL A 17 -13.26 -8.15 12.95
C VAL A 17 -14.78 -8.01 13.00
N LEU A 18 -15.37 -7.93 14.22
CA LEU A 18 -16.81 -7.70 14.40
C LEU A 18 -17.27 -6.37 13.80
N PHE A 19 -16.47 -5.32 13.94
CA PHE A 19 -16.77 -4.02 13.32
C PHE A 19 -16.83 -4.15 11.78
N ILE A 20 -15.86 -4.80 11.16
CA ILE A 20 -15.86 -5.03 9.70
C ILE A 20 -17.07 -5.85 9.28
N ALA A 21 -17.37 -6.95 10.00
CA ALA A 21 -18.52 -7.81 9.72
C ALA A 21 -19.87 -7.09 9.83
N ASN A 22 -19.99 -6.15 10.80
CA ASN A 22 -21.20 -5.36 11.00
C ASN A 22 -21.32 -4.16 10.04
N ASN A 23 -20.35 -3.94 9.14
CA ASN A 23 -20.38 -2.89 8.14
C ASN A 23 -20.27 -3.50 6.72
N PRO A 24 -21.27 -4.26 6.24
CA PRO A 24 -21.18 -4.99 4.95
C PRO A 24 -21.07 -4.07 3.74
N MET A 25 -21.38 -2.78 3.89
CA MET A 25 -21.20 -1.76 2.84
C MET A 25 -19.78 -1.22 2.78
N LEU A 26 -18.89 -1.62 3.71
CA LEU A 26 -17.49 -1.26 3.66
C LEU A 26 -16.83 -1.95 2.46
N ASP A 27 -16.20 -1.15 1.59
CA ASP A 27 -15.44 -1.70 0.48
C ASP A 27 -14.28 -2.57 1.01
N PRO A 28 -14.18 -3.84 0.63
CA PRO A 28 -13.14 -4.76 1.09
C PRO A 28 -11.71 -4.25 0.84
N THR A 29 -11.50 -3.36 -0.12
CA THR A 29 -10.18 -2.76 -0.39
C THR A 29 -9.67 -1.91 0.77
N TRP A 30 -10.56 -1.43 1.66
CA TRP A 30 -10.20 -0.66 2.83
C TRP A 30 -9.81 -1.52 4.04
N ILE A 31 -10.02 -2.83 4.01
CA ILE A 31 -9.72 -3.69 5.17
C ILE A 31 -8.23 -3.63 5.53
N GLY A 32 -7.34 -3.77 4.52
CA GLY A 32 -5.91 -3.63 4.73
C GLY A 32 -5.50 -2.28 5.33
N PRO A 33 -5.84 -1.16 4.65
CA PRO A 33 -5.60 0.18 5.17
C PRO A 33 -6.13 0.44 6.58
N ILE A 34 -7.32 -0.06 6.92
CA ILE A 34 -7.89 0.05 8.28
C ILE A 34 -7.04 -0.70 9.30
N VAL A 35 -6.65 -1.94 9.00
CA VAL A 35 -5.81 -2.76 9.89
C VAL A 35 -4.44 -2.09 10.09
N ASP A 36 -3.83 -1.57 9.03
CA ASP A 36 -2.55 -0.87 9.11
C ASP A 36 -2.63 0.40 9.95
N TYR A 37 -3.68 1.21 9.76
CA TYR A 37 -3.93 2.39 10.57
C TYR A 37 -4.11 2.05 12.05
N ILE A 38 -4.96 1.07 12.36
CA ILE A 38 -5.23 0.65 13.74
C ILE A 38 -3.95 0.14 14.40
N HIS A 39 -3.17 -0.69 13.69
CA HIS A 39 -1.89 -1.19 14.18
C HIS A 39 -0.90 -0.06 14.44
N ALA A 40 -0.76 0.88 13.50
CA ALA A 40 0.12 2.03 13.65
C ALA A 40 -0.25 2.92 14.83
N MET A 41 -1.56 3.14 15.04
CA MET A 41 -2.03 4.00 16.13
C MET A 41 -1.93 3.34 17.50
N ARG A 42 -2.20 2.03 17.59
CA ARG A 42 -2.33 1.32 18.87
C ARG A 42 -1.06 0.63 19.33
N SER A 43 -0.25 0.12 18.39
CA SER A 43 0.83 -0.84 18.73
C SER A 43 2.23 -0.35 18.33
N VAL A 44 2.35 0.63 17.42
CA VAL A 44 3.66 1.11 16.99
C VAL A 44 4.13 2.24 17.89
N PRO A 45 5.28 2.08 18.60
CA PRO A 45 5.88 3.13 19.39
C PRO A 45 6.17 4.38 18.56
N THR A 46 5.98 5.56 19.17
CA THR A 46 6.42 6.82 18.54
C THR A 46 7.92 7.02 18.78
N GLN A 47 8.59 7.62 17.80
CA GLN A 47 9.96 8.10 17.99
C GLN A 47 9.92 9.49 18.60
N VAL A 48 10.55 9.67 19.76
CA VAL A 48 10.67 10.96 20.43
C VAL A 48 12.13 11.40 20.36
N GLN A 49 12.37 12.51 19.70
CA GLN A 49 13.72 13.10 19.63
C GLN A 49 13.94 13.94 20.88
N ALA A 50 14.86 13.53 21.75
CA ALA A 50 15.31 14.27 22.92
C ALA A 50 16.78 14.63 22.72
N GLU A 51 17.06 15.93 22.62
CA GLU A 51 18.37 16.59 22.49
C GLU A 51 19.47 15.90 21.64
N SER A 52 19.76 14.62 21.83
CA SER A 52 20.78 13.86 21.07
C SER A 52 20.44 12.38 20.89
N GLU A 53 19.36 11.89 21.46
CA GLU A 53 18.97 10.48 21.39
C GLU A 53 17.53 10.32 20.88
N ILE A 54 17.33 9.32 20.02
CA ILE A 54 16.00 8.89 19.60
C ILE A 54 15.51 7.85 20.60
N THR A 55 14.51 8.22 21.41
CA THR A 55 13.87 7.31 22.36
C THR A 55 12.52 6.85 21.84
N GLN A 56 12.11 5.63 22.25
CA GLN A 56 10.79 5.12 21.93
C GLN A 56 9.77 5.62 22.94
N GLY A 57 8.77 6.35 22.46
CA GLY A 57 7.59 6.77 23.22
C GLY A 57 6.43 5.79 23.05
N PRO A 58 5.34 5.95 23.83
CA PRO A 58 4.15 5.11 23.66
C PRO A 58 3.53 5.29 22.26
N PRO A 59 2.72 4.32 21.79
CA PRO A 59 1.93 4.49 20.58
C PRO A 59 1.04 5.74 20.64
N ARG A 60 0.67 6.28 19.49
CA ARG A 60 -0.13 7.53 19.41
C ARG A 60 -1.50 7.40 20.08
N GLN A 61 -2.12 6.22 20.02
CA GLN A 61 -3.43 5.94 20.61
C GLN A 61 -3.44 4.53 21.24
N PRO A 62 -2.71 4.29 22.35
CA PRO A 62 -2.59 2.95 22.95
C PRO A 62 -3.95 2.41 23.46
N HIS A 63 -4.91 3.30 23.73
CA HIS A 63 -6.27 2.96 24.18
C HIS A 63 -7.31 3.07 23.06
N LEU A 64 -6.92 3.01 21.79
CA LEU A 64 -7.84 3.02 20.66
C LEU A 64 -8.86 1.89 20.82
N THR A 65 -10.14 2.20 20.67
CA THR A 65 -11.26 1.24 20.76
C THR A 65 -12.18 1.37 19.56
N MET A 66 -12.86 0.28 19.20
CA MET A 66 -13.85 0.26 18.12
C MET A 66 -15.24 0.68 18.59
N LYS A 67 -15.48 0.76 19.90
CA LYS A 67 -16.79 1.11 20.49
C LYS A 67 -17.22 2.53 20.06
N GLY A 68 -18.43 2.63 19.49
CA GLY A 68 -19.03 3.90 19.09
C GLY A 68 -18.43 4.52 17.81
N ARG A 69 -17.58 3.81 17.07
CA ARG A 69 -17.05 4.28 15.77
C ARG A 69 -18.04 4.00 14.65
N SER A 70 -18.15 4.91 13.69
CA SER A 70 -18.81 4.67 12.42
C SER A 70 -17.77 4.36 11.33
N ALA A 71 -18.16 3.58 10.32
CA ALA A 71 -17.28 3.28 9.17
C ALA A 71 -16.81 4.56 8.49
N THR A 72 -17.69 5.52 8.24
CA THR A 72 -17.34 6.79 7.60
C THR A 72 -16.27 7.57 8.37
N LYS A 73 -16.41 7.64 9.72
CA LYS A 73 -15.44 8.36 10.55
C LYS A 73 -14.10 7.64 10.58
N LEU A 74 -14.10 6.31 10.63
CA LEU A 74 -12.88 5.52 10.60
C LEU A 74 -12.17 5.67 9.26
N LEU A 75 -12.89 5.60 8.13
CA LEU A 75 -12.33 5.80 6.80
C LEU A 75 -11.70 7.18 6.66
N GLY A 76 -12.37 8.25 7.08
CA GLY A 76 -11.77 9.59 7.04
C GLY A 76 -10.50 9.71 7.89
N GLN A 77 -10.40 8.99 9.01
CA GLN A 77 -9.17 8.94 9.81
C GLN A 77 -8.05 8.16 9.10
N VAL A 78 -8.39 7.05 8.44
CA VAL A 78 -7.45 6.27 7.63
C VAL A 78 -6.93 7.09 6.46
N GLU A 79 -7.81 7.77 5.73
CA GLU A 79 -7.43 8.66 4.61
C GLU A 79 -6.48 9.78 5.07
N ALA A 80 -6.85 10.50 6.13
CA ALA A 80 -6.01 11.58 6.67
C ALA A 80 -4.63 11.07 7.13
N TRP A 81 -4.58 9.87 7.70
CA TRP A 81 -3.33 9.25 8.12
C TRP A 81 -2.47 8.85 6.90
N HIS A 82 -3.08 8.31 5.84
CA HIS A 82 -2.37 8.00 4.59
C HIS A 82 -1.84 9.26 3.91
N GLU A 83 -2.64 10.33 3.88
CA GLU A 83 -2.18 11.62 3.36
C GLU A 83 -0.98 12.14 4.13
N LEU A 84 -1.00 12.01 5.47
CA LEU A 84 0.12 12.41 6.32
C LEU A 84 1.37 11.57 6.04
N LEU A 85 1.24 10.25 5.90
CA LEU A 85 2.36 9.36 5.58
C LEU A 85 2.96 9.65 4.19
N ASN A 86 2.11 10.03 3.24
CA ASN A 86 2.52 10.31 1.88
C ASN A 86 3.11 11.73 1.71
N ARG A 87 3.10 12.58 2.74
CA ARG A 87 3.80 13.88 2.73
C ARG A 87 5.30 13.67 2.85
N GLU A 88 6.08 14.35 2.01
CA GLU A 88 7.54 14.28 2.05
C GLU A 88 8.10 14.71 3.41
N ASP A 89 7.48 15.71 4.02
CA ASP A 89 7.90 16.30 5.30
C ASP A 89 7.70 15.36 6.51
N GLY A 90 6.91 14.30 6.37
CA GLY A 90 6.56 13.37 7.45
C GLY A 90 7.24 12.01 7.38
N VAL A 91 7.95 11.73 6.28
CA VAL A 91 8.62 10.44 6.06
C VAL A 91 10.10 10.59 6.36
N ALA A 92 10.55 9.99 7.46
CA ALA A 92 11.99 9.89 7.75
C ALA A 92 12.69 9.24 6.54
N PHE A 93 13.74 9.88 6.05
CA PHE A 93 14.49 9.35 4.91
C PHE A 93 15.17 8.04 5.31
N GLN A 94 14.75 6.96 4.66
CA GLN A 94 15.39 5.64 4.75
C GLN A 94 15.69 5.17 3.35
N HIS A 95 16.85 4.55 3.18
CA HIS A 95 17.26 3.91 1.94
C HIS A 95 17.71 2.48 2.26
N TRP A 96 17.40 1.54 1.37
CA TRP A 96 17.74 0.14 1.53
C TRP A 96 18.37 -0.44 0.27
N ARG A 97 18.96 -1.62 0.42
CA ARG A 97 19.61 -2.32 -0.68
C ARG A 97 18.56 -3.00 -1.57
N GLN A 98 18.88 -3.07 -2.85
CA GLN A 98 18.09 -3.82 -3.82
C GLN A 98 17.99 -5.30 -3.44
N SER A 99 16.84 -5.92 -3.72
CA SER A 99 16.53 -7.34 -3.42
C SER A 99 17.35 -8.35 -4.22
N GLY A 100 18.16 -7.89 -5.17
CA GLY A 100 18.96 -8.74 -6.06
C GLY A 100 18.26 -9.13 -7.36
N LEU A 101 17.01 -8.71 -7.54
CA LEU A 101 16.31 -8.84 -8.82
C LEU A 101 16.56 -7.61 -9.69
N SER A 102 16.70 -7.83 -10.99
CA SER A 102 16.94 -6.74 -11.96
C SER A 102 15.65 -6.06 -12.35
N ASN A 103 15.71 -4.75 -12.57
CA ASN A 103 14.63 -4.02 -13.20
C ASN A 103 14.37 -4.59 -14.61
N LEU A 104 13.11 -4.55 -15.03
CA LEU A 104 12.66 -5.03 -16.33
C LEU A 104 12.13 -3.87 -17.16
N GLU A 105 12.46 -3.89 -18.45
CA GLU A 105 11.83 -3.04 -19.46
C GLU A 105 11.33 -3.92 -20.61
N LEU A 106 10.06 -3.75 -20.97
CA LEU A 106 9.40 -4.51 -22.04
C LEU A 106 8.65 -3.55 -22.94
N VAL A 107 8.81 -3.70 -24.24
CA VAL A 107 8.00 -2.98 -25.23
C VAL A 107 7.09 -3.99 -25.93
N GLU A 108 5.81 -3.68 -25.93
CA GLU A 108 4.81 -4.49 -26.63
C GLU A 108 3.82 -3.62 -27.41
N GLU A 109 3.17 -4.22 -28.39
CA GLU A 109 2.09 -3.61 -29.13
C GLU A 109 0.89 -4.56 -29.10
N THR A 110 -0.25 -4.05 -28.62
CA THR A 110 -1.50 -4.82 -28.55
C THR A 110 -2.62 -4.06 -29.23
N SER A 111 -3.61 -4.79 -29.74
CA SER A 111 -4.80 -4.18 -30.37
C SER A 111 -5.61 -3.29 -29.42
N GLN A 112 -5.57 -3.54 -28.11
CA GLN A 112 -6.31 -2.77 -27.11
C GLN A 112 -5.58 -1.53 -26.61
N LEU A 113 -4.27 -1.60 -26.46
CA LEU A 113 -3.47 -0.57 -25.79
C LEU A 113 -2.55 0.19 -26.75
N GLY A 114 -2.39 -0.30 -28.02
CA GLY A 114 -1.37 0.19 -28.92
C GLY A 114 0.03 -0.19 -28.45
N LYS A 115 1.02 0.62 -28.81
CA LYS A 115 2.42 0.44 -28.37
C LYS A 115 2.60 0.97 -26.96
N VAL A 116 3.02 0.10 -26.04
CA VAL A 116 3.29 0.42 -24.64
C VAL A 116 4.69 -0.06 -24.27
N ARG A 117 5.47 0.82 -23.64
CA ARG A 117 6.71 0.45 -22.98
C ARG A 117 6.43 0.31 -21.49
N TRP A 118 6.63 -0.86 -20.95
CA TRP A 118 6.50 -1.18 -19.54
C TRP A 118 7.84 -1.06 -18.85
N THR A 119 7.85 -0.48 -17.65
CA THR A 119 9.00 -0.52 -16.76
C THR A 119 8.57 -1.13 -15.44
N VAL A 120 9.34 -2.10 -14.96
CA VAL A 120 9.18 -2.74 -13.64
C VAL A 120 10.41 -2.39 -12.83
N ARG A 121 10.24 -1.59 -11.77
CA ARG A 121 11.35 -1.01 -11.02
C ARG A 121 11.14 -1.18 -9.52
N GLU A 122 12.18 -1.63 -8.82
CA GLU A 122 12.19 -1.69 -7.37
C GLU A 122 12.30 -0.27 -6.77
N LEU A 123 11.52 -0.02 -5.72
CA LEU A 123 11.56 1.22 -4.95
C LEU A 123 12.53 1.05 -3.78
N LEU A 124 13.55 1.91 -3.70
CA LEU A 124 14.69 1.72 -2.81
C LEU A 124 14.76 2.73 -1.66
N SER A 125 13.75 3.58 -1.52
CA SER A 125 13.69 4.56 -0.44
C SER A 125 12.28 4.84 0.04
N SER A 126 12.17 5.32 1.28
CA SER A 126 10.90 5.79 1.84
C SER A 126 10.27 6.92 1.03
N GLN A 127 11.09 7.77 0.39
CA GLN A 127 10.59 8.83 -0.49
C GLN A 127 9.99 8.28 -1.78
N GLU A 128 10.61 7.25 -2.38
CA GLU A 128 10.04 6.57 -3.56
C GLU A 128 8.72 5.86 -3.20
N LEU A 129 8.64 5.23 -2.03
CA LEU A 129 7.38 4.66 -1.55
C LEU A 129 6.31 5.74 -1.35
N ALA A 130 6.67 6.90 -0.79
CA ALA A 130 5.74 8.01 -0.62
C ALA A 130 5.26 8.56 -1.97
N ALA A 131 6.16 8.70 -2.95
CA ALA A 131 5.81 9.13 -4.30
C ALA A 131 4.85 8.13 -4.99
N GLU A 132 5.13 6.84 -4.88
CA GLU A 132 4.26 5.76 -5.37
C GLU A 132 2.89 5.79 -4.69
N GLY A 133 2.86 5.93 -3.36
CA GLY A 133 1.63 6.02 -2.57
C GLY A 133 0.74 7.19 -3.01
N ARG A 134 1.34 8.36 -3.29
CA ARG A 134 0.61 9.53 -3.85
C ARG A 134 0.07 9.24 -5.24
N ALA A 135 0.91 8.70 -6.14
CA ALA A 135 0.53 8.43 -7.52
C ALA A 135 -0.60 7.39 -7.62
N MET A 136 -0.58 6.41 -6.73
CA MET A 136 -1.47 5.25 -6.75
C MET A 136 -2.64 5.35 -5.76
N ASN A 137 -2.67 6.36 -4.89
CA ASN A 137 -3.68 6.49 -3.83
C ASN A 137 -3.80 5.23 -2.97
N HIS A 138 -2.67 4.72 -2.50
CA HIS A 138 -2.62 3.60 -1.55
C HIS A 138 -1.46 3.72 -0.55
N CYS A 139 -1.50 2.95 0.52
CA CYS A 139 -0.54 3.05 1.62
C CYS A 139 0.63 2.09 1.44
N VAL A 140 1.57 2.42 0.56
CA VAL A 140 2.79 1.63 0.38
C VAL A 140 3.92 2.07 1.31
N VAL A 141 3.88 3.28 1.83
CA VAL A 141 4.89 3.80 2.79
C VAL A 141 4.98 2.95 4.05
N SER A 142 3.89 2.30 4.46
CA SER A 142 3.86 1.38 5.61
C SER A 142 4.80 0.17 5.49
N TYR A 143 5.34 -0.08 4.30
CA TYR A 143 6.34 -1.14 4.06
C TYR A 143 7.78 -0.69 4.33
N SER A 144 8.04 0.59 4.64
CA SER A 144 9.40 1.13 4.80
C SER A 144 10.28 0.31 5.73
N ASP A 145 9.78 -0.05 6.92
CA ASP A 145 10.53 -0.84 7.89
C ASP A 145 10.85 -2.26 7.40
N GLN A 146 9.92 -2.89 6.67
CA GLN A 146 10.10 -4.23 6.11
C GLN A 146 11.09 -4.22 4.94
N CYS A 147 11.06 -3.14 4.13
CA CYS A 147 12.03 -2.92 3.06
C CYS A 147 13.43 -2.67 3.63
N ALA A 148 13.54 -1.83 4.66
CA ALA A 148 14.79 -1.55 5.34
C ALA A 148 15.40 -2.80 6.02
N ALA A 149 14.54 -3.68 6.57
CA ALA A 149 14.94 -4.99 7.12
C ALA A 149 15.31 -6.02 6.02
N GLY A 150 15.02 -5.74 4.75
CA GLY A 150 15.25 -6.66 3.64
C GLY A 150 14.27 -7.84 3.58
N ASP A 151 13.14 -7.79 4.29
CA ASP A 151 12.13 -8.86 4.30
C ASP A 151 11.15 -8.74 3.12
N THR A 152 10.92 -7.51 2.65
CA THR A 152 9.99 -7.19 1.55
C THR A 152 10.66 -6.25 0.55
N ALA A 153 10.42 -6.46 -0.73
CA ALA A 153 10.77 -5.53 -1.79
C ALA A 153 9.48 -5.00 -2.47
N ILE A 154 9.42 -3.70 -2.71
CA ILE A 154 8.29 -3.06 -3.39
C ILE A 154 8.69 -2.67 -4.79
N TRP A 155 7.84 -3.04 -5.75
CA TRP A 155 8.05 -2.83 -7.17
C TRP A 155 6.95 -1.96 -7.76
N SER A 156 7.33 -0.96 -8.52
CA SER A 156 6.41 -0.12 -9.30
C SER A 156 6.42 -0.55 -10.76
N ILE A 157 5.25 -0.77 -11.31
CA ILE A 157 5.03 -1.10 -12.72
C ILE A 157 4.37 0.09 -13.40
N CYS A 158 5.09 0.70 -14.35
CA CYS A 158 4.64 1.86 -15.08
C CYS A 158 4.43 1.53 -16.56
N ALA A 159 3.37 2.10 -17.14
CA ALA A 159 3.11 2.10 -18.56
C ALA A 159 3.56 3.44 -19.18
N HIS A 160 4.37 3.39 -20.20
CA HIS A 160 4.77 4.56 -20.99
C HIS A 160 4.05 4.49 -22.34
N ARG A 161 3.04 5.31 -22.48
CA ARG A 161 2.33 5.60 -23.73
C ARG A 161 2.71 7.02 -24.14
N GLU A 162 2.53 7.52 -25.20
CA GLU A 162 2.79 8.82 -25.83
C GLU A 162 3.58 9.90 -25.05
N ALA A 163 3.15 10.40 -23.90
CA ALA A 163 3.75 11.59 -23.30
C ALA A 163 4.23 11.45 -21.84
N GLN A 164 3.55 10.71 -21.00
CA GLN A 164 3.85 10.65 -19.55
C GLN A 164 3.81 9.19 -19.04
N PRO A 165 4.76 8.80 -18.16
CA PRO A 165 4.67 7.51 -17.49
C PRO A 165 3.43 7.49 -16.58
N GLU A 166 2.72 6.37 -16.62
CA GLU A 166 1.56 6.13 -15.76
C GLU A 166 1.86 4.98 -14.82
N ASN A 167 1.83 5.23 -13.49
CA ASN A 167 1.93 4.17 -12.50
C ASN A 167 0.65 3.33 -12.54
N VAL A 168 0.78 2.04 -12.77
CA VAL A 168 -0.35 1.14 -13.03
C VAL A 168 -0.52 0.11 -11.94
N LEU A 169 0.56 -0.46 -11.45
CA LEU A 169 0.52 -1.55 -10.49
C LEU A 169 1.70 -1.44 -9.51
N THR A 170 1.43 -1.67 -8.24
CA THR A 170 2.45 -1.82 -7.20
C THR A 170 2.43 -3.26 -6.70
N ALA A 171 3.58 -3.90 -6.63
CA ALA A 171 3.74 -5.27 -6.18
C ALA A 171 4.63 -5.34 -4.95
N ALA A 172 4.23 -6.14 -3.96
CA ALA A 172 5.05 -6.51 -2.82
C ALA A 172 5.58 -7.94 -3.01
N LEU A 173 6.87 -8.13 -2.78
CA LEU A 173 7.57 -9.39 -2.93
C LEU A 173 8.21 -9.79 -1.60
N ASP A 174 7.99 -11.03 -1.17
CA ASP A 174 8.76 -11.66 -0.08
C ASP A 174 10.15 -12.00 -0.63
N THR A 175 11.19 -11.32 -0.12
CA THR A 175 12.55 -11.44 -0.64
C THR A 175 13.16 -12.81 -0.36
N ARG A 176 12.77 -13.46 0.74
CA ARG A 176 13.29 -14.79 1.12
C ARG A 176 12.71 -15.90 0.27
N ARG A 177 11.41 -15.81 -0.04
CA ARG A 177 10.70 -16.80 -0.86
C ARG A 177 10.73 -16.48 -2.35
N GLN A 178 11.14 -15.26 -2.69
CA GLN A 178 11.09 -14.73 -4.06
C GLN A 178 9.70 -14.86 -4.70
N THR A 179 8.66 -14.59 -3.90
CA THR A 179 7.27 -14.71 -4.34
C THR A 179 6.53 -13.38 -4.16
N VAL A 180 5.72 -13.04 -5.14
CA VAL A 180 4.81 -11.90 -5.06
C VAL A 180 3.73 -12.22 -4.03
N THR A 181 3.64 -11.39 -3.00
CA THR A 181 2.67 -11.57 -1.91
C THR A 181 1.44 -10.72 -2.07
N GLU A 182 1.58 -9.59 -2.74
CA GLU A 182 0.49 -8.64 -2.95
C GLU A 182 0.69 -7.84 -4.24
N VAL A 183 -0.41 -7.56 -4.94
CA VAL A 183 -0.44 -6.64 -6.08
C VAL A 183 -1.64 -5.71 -5.95
N ARG A 184 -1.42 -4.40 -6.15
CA ARG A 184 -2.45 -3.37 -6.07
C ARG A 184 -2.30 -2.35 -7.17
N GLY A 185 -3.42 -2.03 -7.81
CA GLY A 185 -3.56 -0.86 -8.65
C GLY A 185 -3.99 0.37 -7.86
N ARG A 186 -4.30 1.47 -8.55
CA ARG A 186 -4.82 2.69 -7.93
C ARG A 186 -6.02 2.40 -7.03
N TYR A 187 -6.12 3.13 -5.91
CA TYR A 187 -7.19 2.95 -4.92
C TYR A 187 -7.29 1.52 -4.40
N ASN A 188 -6.15 0.83 -4.23
CA ASN A 188 -6.07 -0.58 -3.80
C ASN A 188 -6.82 -1.57 -4.72
N MET A 189 -7.07 -1.24 -5.98
CA MET A 189 -7.73 -2.14 -6.91
C MET A 189 -6.93 -3.44 -7.10
N VAL A 190 -7.66 -4.55 -7.14
CA VAL A 190 -7.09 -5.86 -7.45
C VAL A 190 -7.19 -6.11 -8.96
N PRO A 191 -6.12 -6.50 -9.66
CA PRO A 191 -6.09 -6.59 -11.13
C PRO A 191 -7.23 -7.38 -11.76
N ASN A 192 -7.62 -8.48 -11.16
CA ASN A 192 -8.61 -9.40 -11.72
C ASN A 192 -10.00 -9.30 -11.06
N LYS A 193 -10.26 -8.23 -10.31
CA LYS A 193 -11.56 -8.01 -9.66
C LYS A 193 -12.21 -6.74 -10.18
N ARG A 194 -13.55 -6.80 -10.35
CA ARG A 194 -14.32 -5.62 -10.70
C ARG A 194 -14.25 -4.59 -9.57
N PRO A 195 -14.01 -3.29 -9.87
CA PRO A 195 -13.95 -2.26 -8.85
C PRO A 195 -15.28 -2.14 -8.10
N ALA A 196 -15.23 -2.18 -6.77
CA ALA A 196 -16.39 -1.99 -5.91
C ALA A 196 -16.65 -0.50 -5.63
N SER A 197 -15.59 0.32 -5.53
CA SER A 197 -15.69 1.74 -5.21
C SER A 197 -16.12 2.61 -6.40
N ALA A 198 -16.64 3.80 -6.09
CA ALA A 198 -16.99 4.79 -7.12
C ALA A 198 -15.76 5.26 -7.91
N GLN A 199 -14.63 5.47 -7.21
CA GLN A 199 -13.34 5.83 -7.80
C GLN A 199 -12.81 4.72 -8.72
N GLY A 200 -12.87 3.47 -8.27
CA GLY A 200 -12.47 2.33 -9.09
C GLY A 200 -13.30 2.21 -10.37
N ARG A 201 -14.63 2.42 -10.30
CA ARG A 201 -15.50 2.43 -11.49
C ARG A 201 -15.19 3.59 -12.44
N ALA A 202 -14.81 4.76 -11.91
CA ALA A 202 -14.36 5.86 -12.75
C ALA A 202 -13.06 5.52 -13.49
N GLN A 203 -12.11 4.86 -12.83
CA GLN A 203 -10.87 4.37 -13.45
C GLN A 203 -11.13 3.27 -14.50
N GLU A 204 -12.08 2.38 -14.23
CA GLU A 204 -12.52 1.38 -15.22
C GLU A 204 -13.03 2.05 -16.51
N ARG A 205 -13.88 3.08 -16.38
CA ARG A 205 -14.40 3.85 -17.52
C ARG A 205 -13.31 4.59 -18.30
N ALA A 206 -12.25 5.01 -17.63
CA ALA A 206 -11.09 5.66 -18.26
C ALA A 206 -10.13 4.68 -18.97
N GLY A 207 -10.46 3.39 -19.01
CA GLY A 207 -9.64 2.35 -19.65
C GLY A 207 -8.45 1.85 -18.79
N TYR A 208 -8.32 2.33 -17.56
CA TYR A 208 -7.24 1.93 -16.66
C TYR A 208 -7.24 0.43 -16.36
N MET A 209 -8.42 -0.22 -16.33
CA MET A 209 -8.51 -1.66 -16.04
C MET A 209 -7.80 -2.53 -17.08
N ALA A 210 -7.78 -2.13 -18.34
CA ALA A 210 -7.05 -2.84 -19.38
C ALA A 210 -5.53 -2.78 -19.12
N LEU A 211 -5.02 -1.60 -18.72
CA LEU A 211 -3.63 -1.44 -18.31
C LEU A 211 -3.32 -2.26 -17.06
N LEU A 212 -4.18 -2.21 -16.05
CA LEU A 212 -3.99 -2.93 -14.80
C LEU A 212 -3.93 -4.45 -15.00
N GLN A 213 -4.83 -5.00 -15.80
CA GLN A 213 -4.83 -6.42 -16.15
C GLN A 213 -3.56 -6.80 -16.93
N ARG A 214 -3.14 -5.97 -17.88
CA ARG A 214 -1.93 -6.24 -18.66
C ARG A 214 -0.67 -6.11 -17.82
N ALA A 215 -0.57 -5.11 -16.93
CA ALA A 215 0.53 -4.97 -15.99
C ALA A 215 0.71 -6.21 -15.10
N ASN A 216 -0.41 -6.81 -14.66
CA ASN A 216 -0.37 -8.05 -13.89
C ASN A 216 0.17 -9.25 -14.70
N VAL A 217 -0.04 -9.28 -16.01
CA VAL A 217 0.55 -10.30 -16.90
C VAL A 217 2.04 -10.06 -17.11
N VAL A 218 2.47 -8.80 -17.23
CA VAL A 218 3.89 -8.42 -17.39
C VAL A 218 4.69 -8.77 -16.13
N LEU A 219 4.07 -8.70 -14.95
CA LEU A 219 4.73 -9.01 -13.68
C LEU A 219 4.95 -10.54 -13.48
N ASN A 220 4.08 -11.40 -14.06
CA ASN A 220 4.13 -12.86 -13.89
C ASN A 220 4.83 -13.56 -15.06
#